data_df3070de735e5d056433cddd27d788fe
#
_entry.id   df3070de735e5d056433cddd27d788fe
#
_cell.length_a   1.000
_cell.length_b   1.000
_cell.length_c   1.000
_cell.angle_alpha   90.00
_cell.angle_beta   90.00
_cell.angle_gamma   90.00
#
_symmetry.space_group_name_H-M   'P 1'
#
loop_
_entity.id
_entity.type
_entity.pdbx_description
1 polymer ?
#
loop_
_entity_poly.entity_id
_entity_poly.type
_entity_poly.pdbx_seq_one_letter_code
_entity_poly.pdbx_strand_id
1 'polypeptide(L)'
;MRWGATFNWISVAAFVAALVSQLLGWDAVRTGILIAWVVLVFVVVMSHGMRGTSILTYLSAAALLGAAISQLAGLPPVSGWFLLAWAALLLPVALGLFSHPMRTPAWGVFAGFWGVVGVLWLIVVQIVAVVGSLSGGAYRDWAAWPLALLGVWFLVASGLGFGAERFPRWVDLLGLLAGAGLLGLSVSTWLGASSDVIRAVGLFAAVAYCLWAVGLGWVYWGAQDVTHRFRGLAIGRAAESSRA
;
A
#
# COMPACT_ATOMS: atom_id res chain seq x y z
N MET A 1 -12.24 8.53 21.63
CA MET A 1 -10.85 8.22 21.21
C MET A 1 -10.43 9.20 20.12
N ARG A 2 -9.73 10.29 20.49
CA ARG A 2 -9.35 11.39 19.58
C ARG A 2 -7.92 11.23 18.98
N TRP A 3 -7.17 10.25 19.45
CA TRP A 3 -5.76 10.06 19.07
C TRP A 3 -5.53 9.76 17.59
N GLY A 4 -6.45 9.04 16.94
CA GLY A 4 -6.32 8.67 15.54
C GLY A 4 -6.34 9.85 14.57
N ALA A 5 -7.21 10.84 14.80
CA ALA A 5 -7.24 12.03 13.97
C ALA A 5 -5.95 12.86 14.11
N THR A 6 -5.44 12.97 15.35
CA THR A 6 -4.20 13.69 15.63
C THR A 6 -3.01 13.04 14.92
N PHE A 7 -2.88 11.72 14.97
CA PHE A 7 -1.80 11.00 14.28
C PHE A 7 -1.87 11.17 12.77
N ASN A 8 -3.07 11.14 12.16
CA ASN A 8 -3.24 11.39 10.73
C ASN A 8 -2.75 12.78 10.33
N TRP A 9 -3.09 13.81 11.09
CA TRP A 9 -2.62 15.18 10.82
C TRP A 9 -1.11 15.32 11.00
N ILE A 10 -0.52 14.69 12.02
CA ILE A 10 0.94 14.66 12.21
C ILE A 10 1.62 13.95 11.02
N SER A 11 1.04 12.87 10.50
CA SER A 11 1.59 12.16 9.33
C SER A 11 1.58 13.04 8.08
N VAL A 12 0.48 13.75 7.82
CA VAL A 12 0.38 14.70 6.72
C VAL A 12 1.38 15.86 6.88
N ALA A 13 1.47 16.42 8.09
CA ALA A 13 2.41 17.51 8.39
C ALA A 13 3.87 17.08 8.21
N ALA A 14 4.24 15.88 8.66
CA ALA A 14 5.57 15.33 8.47
C ALA A 14 5.92 15.14 6.97
N PHE A 15 4.96 14.65 6.18
CA PHE A 15 5.15 14.52 4.73
C PHE A 15 5.34 15.88 4.04
N VAL A 16 4.52 16.86 4.38
CA VAL A 16 4.65 18.24 3.85
C VAL A 16 5.97 18.85 4.28
N ALA A 17 6.40 18.68 5.54
CA ALA A 17 7.69 19.17 6.03
C ALA A 17 8.87 18.54 5.29
N ALA A 18 8.76 17.25 4.93
CA ALA A 18 9.77 16.57 4.12
C ALA A 18 9.83 17.14 2.68
N LEU A 19 8.68 17.44 2.07
CA LEU A 19 8.64 18.14 0.76
C LEU A 19 9.25 19.52 0.83
N VAL A 20 8.95 20.31 1.87
CA VAL A 20 9.51 21.64 2.07
C VAL A 20 11.04 21.58 2.27
N SER A 21 11.53 20.63 3.10
CA SER A 21 12.97 20.45 3.30
C SER A 21 13.69 20.00 2.01
N GLN A 22 13.02 19.28 1.11
CA GLN A 22 13.51 18.99 -0.23
C GLN A 22 13.72 20.25 -1.03
N LEU A 23 12.73 21.17 -1.04
CA LEU A 23 12.81 22.44 -1.78
C LEU A 23 13.90 23.36 -1.23
N LEU A 24 14.19 23.26 0.08
CA LEU A 24 15.21 24.06 0.78
C LEU A 24 16.61 23.43 0.73
N GLY A 25 16.78 22.24 0.16
CA GLY A 25 18.08 21.55 0.08
C GLY A 25 18.61 21.03 1.42
N TRP A 26 17.73 20.79 2.40
CA TRP A 26 18.10 20.31 3.76
C TRP A 26 18.12 18.78 3.83
N ASP A 27 19.12 18.16 3.25
CA ASP A 27 19.18 16.70 3.03
C ASP A 27 19.11 15.87 4.32
N ALA A 28 19.86 16.24 5.37
CA ALA A 28 19.85 15.49 6.63
C ALA A 28 18.51 15.62 7.36
N VAL A 29 17.91 16.82 7.37
CA VAL A 29 16.61 17.07 7.99
C VAL A 29 15.52 16.30 7.25
N ARG A 30 15.55 16.31 5.91
CA ARG A 30 14.64 15.56 5.05
C ARG A 30 14.68 14.05 5.36
N THR A 31 15.87 13.47 5.44
CA THR A 31 16.04 12.03 5.72
C THR A 31 15.46 11.67 7.10
N GLY A 32 15.74 12.49 8.11
CA GLY A 32 15.18 12.29 9.46
C GLY A 32 13.65 12.35 9.48
N ILE A 33 13.05 13.33 8.78
CA ILE A 33 11.60 13.48 8.69
C ILE A 33 10.98 12.29 7.97
N LEU A 34 11.60 11.77 6.89
CA LEU A 34 11.12 10.62 6.16
C LEU A 34 11.09 9.36 7.01
N ILE A 35 12.16 9.10 7.76
CA ILE A 35 12.21 7.94 8.67
C ILE A 35 11.12 8.09 9.74
N ALA A 36 11.01 9.24 10.36
CA ALA A 36 9.97 9.52 11.35
C ALA A 36 8.56 9.35 10.77
N TRP A 37 8.33 9.78 9.53
CA TRP A 37 7.05 9.63 8.85
C TRP A 37 6.71 8.16 8.58
N VAL A 38 7.65 7.33 8.11
CA VAL A 38 7.43 5.90 7.92
C VAL A 38 7.07 5.21 9.23
N VAL A 39 7.80 5.50 10.31
CA VAL A 39 7.50 4.97 11.65
C VAL A 39 6.12 5.42 12.12
N LEU A 40 5.77 6.68 11.91
CA LEU A 40 4.46 7.22 12.29
C LEU A 40 3.32 6.55 11.54
N VAL A 41 3.45 6.36 10.22
CA VAL A 41 2.47 5.62 9.41
C VAL A 41 2.28 4.22 9.95
N PHE A 42 3.35 3.53 10.31
CA PHE A 42 3.28 2.20 10.93
C PHE A 42 2.48 2.21 12.25
N VAL A 43 2.75 3.17 13.14
CA VAL A 43 2.06 3.30 14.44
C VAL A 43 0.58 3.63 14.24
N VAL A 44 0.26 4.54 13.31
CA VAL A 44 -1.13 4.91 12.99
C VAL A 44 -1.94 3.70 12.55
N VAL A 45 -1.34 2.86 11.73
CA VAL A 45 -2.00 1.66 11.20
C VAL A 45 -2.32 0.66 12.29
N MET A 46 -1.36 0.41 13.16
CA MET A 46 -1.55 -0.51 14.28
C MET A 46 -2.64 -0.03 15.26
N SER A 47 -2.97 1.27 15.25
CA SER A 47 -3.95 1.86 16.18
C SER A 47 -5.39 1.99 15.65
N HIS A 48 -5.63 1.85 14.34
CA HIS A 48 -6.91 2.28 13.73
C HIS A 48 -7.88 1.18 13.27
N GLY A 49 -7.54 -0.08 13.34
CA GLY A 49 -8.43 -1.15 12.88
C GLY A 49 -8.87 -1.00 11.40
N MET A 50 -10.01 -1.60 11.03
CA MET A 50 -10.41 -1.72 9.61
C MET A 50 -10.73 -0.40 8.90
N ARG A 51 -11.25 0.64 9.58
CA ARG A 51 -11.49 1.97 8.95
C ARG A 51 -10.20 2.68 8.64
N GLY A 52 -9.23 2.61 9.54
CA GLY A 52 -7.90 3.14 9.29
C GLY A 52 -7.27 2.49 8.06
N THR A 53 -7.34 1.16 7.96
CA THR A 53 -6.85 0.43 6.79
C THR A 53 -7.57 0.84 5.51
N SER A 54 -8.89 1.03 5.51
CA SER A 54 -9.65 1.53 4.36
C SER A 54 -9.15 2.90 3.89
N ILE A 55 -9.04 3.87 4.79
CA ILE A 55 -8.55 5.22 4.46
C ILE A 55 -7.12 5.14 3.89
N LEU A 56 -6.23 4.36 4.52
CA LEU A 56 -4.86 4.21 4.04
C LEU A 56 -4.78 3.53 2.67
N THR A 57 -5.70 2.62 2.38
CA THR A 57 -5.81 1.99 1.06
C THR A 57 -6.20 3.01 -0.01
N TYR A 58 -7.16 3.90 0.25
CA TYR A 58 -7.50 5.00 -0.66
C TYR A 58 -6.34 6.00 -0.83
N LEU A 59 -5.66 6.35 0.26
CA LEU A 59 -4.49 7.24 0.19
C LEU A 59 -3.33 6.62 -0.58
N SER A 60 -3.15 5.29 -0.50
CA SER A 60 -2.13 4.60 -1.29
C SER A 60 -2.45 4.63 -2.79
N ALA A 61 -3.72 4.48 -3.17
CA ALA A 61 -4.15 4.66 -4.56
C ALA A 61 -3.90 6.09 -5.04
N ALA A 62 -4.28 7.09 -4.23
CA ALA A 62 -4.05 8.49 -4.56
C ALA A 62 -2.56 8.83 -4.71
N ALA A 63 -1.69 8.27 -3.85
CA ALA A 63 -0.26 8.44 -3.94
C ALA A 63 0.31 7.84 -5.24
N LEU A 64 -0.08 6.62 -5.60
CA LEU A 64 0.38 6.02 -6.85
C LEU A 64 -0.13 6.77 -8.09
N LEU A 65 -1.38 7.23 -8.05
CA LEU A 65 -1.93 8.09 -9.11
C LEU A 65 -1.16 9.42 -9.22
N GLY A 66 -0.84 10.04 -8.08
CA GLY A 66 0.00 11.25 -8.02
C GLY A 66 1.39 11.02 -8.61
N ALA A 67 2.00 9.86 -8.33
CA ALA A 67 3.27 9.46 -8.95
C ALA A 67 3.17 9.35 -10.47
N ALA A 68 2.13 8.66 -10.97
CA ALA A 68 1.91 8.50 -12.40
C ALA A 68 1.68 9.86 -13.11
N ILE A 69 0.84 10.71 -12.55
CA ILE A 69 0.58 12.06 -13.08
C ILE A 69 1.85 12.90 -13.08
N SER A 70 2.61 12.91 -11.98
CA SER A 70 3.87 13.67 -11.87
C SER A 70 4.92 13.19 -12.88
N GLN A 71 4.97 11.88 -13.13
CA GLN A 71 5.84 11.27 -14.13
C GLN A 71 5.46 11.74 -15.55
N LEU A 72 4.17 11.72 -15.87
CA LEU A 72 3.65 12.18 -17.16
C LEU A 72 3.85 13.69 -17.37
N ALA A 73 3.77 14.47 -16.28
CA ALA A 73 4.02 15.91 -16.29
C ALA A 73 5.51 16.29 -16.35
N GLY A 74 6.43 15.31 -16.39
CA GLY A 74 7.87 15.57 -16.43
C GLY A 74 8.46 16.10 -15.13
N LEU A 75 7.86 15.73 -13.99
CA LEU A 75 8.28 16.14 -12.64
C LEU A 75 8.88 14.94 -11.86
N PRO A 76 10.02 14.35 -12.26
CA PRO A 76 10.59 13.15 -11.64
C PRO A 76 10.82 13.27 -10.12
N PRO A 77 11.32 14.40 -9.57
CA PRO A 77 11.52 14.53 -8.12
C PRO A 77 10.22 14.40 -7.34
N VAL A 78 9.12 14.99 -7.84
CA VAL A 78 7.79 14.91 -7.21
C VAL A 78 7.24 13.51 -7.30
N SER A 79 7.42 12.84 -8.44
CA SER A 79 7.04 11.43 -8.62
C SER A 79 7.72 10.52 -7.60
N GLY A 80 9.01 10.72 -7.31
CA GLY A 80 9.76 9.95 -6.30
C GLY A 80 9.13 10.02 -4.91
N TRP A 81 8.68 11.21 -4.50
CA TRP A 81 7.99 11.40 -3.22
C TRP A 81 6.65 10.68 -3.16
N PHE A 82 5.87 10.75 -4.22
CA PHE A 82 4.60 10.01 -4.30
C PHE A 82 4.81 8.50 -4.30
N LEU A 83 5.86 7.98 -4.94
CA LEU A 83 6.21 6.56 -4.90
C LEU A 83 6.64 6.13 -3.49
N LEU A 84 7.38 6.97 -2.77
CA LEU A 84 7.71 6.71 -1.37
C LEU A 84 6.44 6.69 -0.49
N ALA A 85 5.54 7.66 -0.68
CA ALA A 85 4.27 7.70 0.01
C ALA A 85 3.44 6.44 -0.27
N TRP A 86 3.35 6.03 -1.53
CA TRP A 86 2.68 4.80 -1.91
C TRP A 86 3.28 3.57 -1.24
N ALA A 87 4.61 3.39 -1.29
CA ALA A 87 5.28 2.26 -0.66
C ALA A 87 5.04 2.21 0.85
N ALA A 88 5.12 3.35 1.54
CA ALA A 88 4.86 3.43 2.97
C ALA A 88 3.39 3.13 3.32
N LEU A 89 2.44 3.64 2.51
CA LEU A 89 1.01 3.38 2.70
C LEU A 89 0.61 1.94 2.32
N LEU A 90 1.40 1.24 1.50
CA LEU A 90 1.18 -0.16 1.16
C LEU A 90 1.48 -1.10 2.33
N LEU A 91 2.37 -0.72 3.26
CA LEU A 91 2.72 -1.54 4.43
C LEU A 91 1.50 -1.89 5.30
N PRO A 92 0.66 -0.92 5.70
CA PRO A 92 -0.57 -1.19 6.43
C PRO A 92 -1.56 -2.07 5.67
N VAL A 93 -1.66 -1.85 4.36
CA VAL A 93 -2.54 -2.66 3.52
C VAL A 93 -2.07 -4.11 3.52
N ALA A 94 -0.76 -4.33 3.39
CA ALA A 94 -0.15 -5.66 3.46
C ALA A 94 -0.39 -6.33 4.82
N LEU A 95 -0.19 -5.61 5.92
CA LEU A 95 -0.44 -6.11 7.27
C LEU A 95 -1.93 -6.36 7.53
N GLY A 96 -2.81 -5.49 7.03
CA GLY A 96 -4.26 -5.67 7.09
C GLY A 96 -4.73 -6.93 6.37
N LEU A 97 -4.21 -7.19 5.17
CA LEU A 97 -4.48 -8.42 4.42
C LEU A 97 -3.91 -9.66 5.14
N PHE A 98 -2.72 -9.55 5.70
CA PHE A 98 -2.06 -10.63 6.44
C PHE A 98 -2.82 -11.03 7.71
N SER A 99 -3.41 -10.06 8.41
CA SER A 99 -4.13 -10.30 9.67
C SER A 99 -5.46 -11.06 9.51
N HIS A 100 -5.93 -11.23 8.28
CA HIS A 100 -7.18 -11.93 8.03
C HIS A 100 -6.96 -13.45 7.87
N PRO A 101 -7.84 -14.31 8.44
CA PRO A 101 -7.72 -15.75 8.28
C PRO A 101 -7.87 -16.17 6.81
N MET A 102 -6.94 -16.93 6.31
CA MET A 102 -6.95 -17.49 4.95
C MET A 102 -7.36 -18.96 4.98
N ARG A 103 -7.99 -19.43 3.90
CA ARG A 103 -8.42 -20.83 3.77
C ARG A 103 -7.26 -21.83 3.90
N THR A 104 -6.06 -21.41 3.49
CA THR A 104 -4.81 -22.17 3.64
C THR A 104 -3.81 -21.33 4.45
N PRO A 105 -3.83 -21.45 5.79
CA PRO A 105 -3.04 -20.58 6.68
C PRO A 105 -1.54 -20.55 6.34
N ALA A 106 -0.95 -21.71 6.03
CA ALA A 106 0.47 -21.80 5.70
C ALA A 106 0.87 -20.95 4.49
N TRP A 107 0.10 -21.02 3.40
CA TRP A 107 0.34 -20.21 2.20
C TRP A 107 0.05 -18.73 2.45
N GLY A 108 -0.96 -18.43 3.26
CA GLY A 108 -1.28 -17.06 3.66
C GLY A 108 -0.15 -16.41 4.45
N VAL A 109 0.42 -17.12 5.44
CA VAL A 109 1.56 -16.66 6.22
C VAL A 109 2.79 -16.49 5.33
N PHE A 110 3.09 -17.47 4.48
CA PHE A 110 4.24 -17.40 3.58
C PHE A 110 4.14 -16.22 2.61
N ALA A 111 3.01 -16.10 1.91
CA ALA A 111 2.79 -15.00 0.98
C ALA A 111 2.79 -13.64 1.67
N GLY A 112 2.12 -13.53 2.83
CA GLY A 112 2.08 -12.31 3.61
C GLY A 112 3.46 -11.86 4.09
N PHE A 113 4.31 -12.79 4.53
CA PHE A 113 5.69 -12.49 4.89
C PHE A 113 6.47 -11.89 3.72
N TRP A 114 6.42 -12.50 2.54
CA TRP A 114 7.10 -11.99 1.36
C TRP A 114 6.51 -10.66 0.87
N GLY A 115 5.20 -10.44 1.02
CA GLY A 115 4.57 -9.16 0.77
C GLY A 115 5.14 -8.05 1.65
N VAL A 116 5.23 -8.29 2.95
CA VAL A 116 5.82 -7.32 3.90
C VAL A 116 7.29 -7.07 3.60
N VAL A 117 8.08 -8.12 3.33
CA VAL A 117 9.48 -7.98 2.94
C VAL A 117 9.62 -7.14 1.66
N GLY A 118 8.78 -7.40 0.65
CA GLY A 118 8.76 -6.63 -0.59
C GLY A 118 8.44 -5.16 -0.36
N VAL A 119 7.45 -4.85 0.48
CA VAL A 119 7.09 -3.47 0.84
C VAL A 119 8.25 -2.77 1.56
N LEU A 120 8.83 -3.40 2.58
CA LEU A 120 9.94 -2.82 3.34
C LEU A 120 11.16 -2.56 2.43
N TRP A 121 11.49 -3.50 1.55
CA TRP A 121 12.55 -3.32 0.58
C TRP A 121 12.24 -2.18 -0.39
N LEU A 122 11.01 -2.09 -0.89
CA LEU A 122 10.58 -1.00 -1.76
C LEU A 122 10.70 0.36 -1.06
N ILE A 123 10.32 0.46 0.21
CA ILE A 123 10.49 1.69 1.01
C ILE A 123 11.96 2.09 1.07
N VAL A 124 12.87 1.15 1.34
CA VAL A 124 14.32 1.43 1.38
C VAL A 124 14.81 1.94 0.03
N VAL A 125 14.44 1.28 -1.08
CA VAL A 125 14.82 1.71 -2.43
C VAL A 125 14.29 3.11 -2.73
N GLN A 126 13.06 3.42 -2.35
CA GLN A 126 12.47 4.75 -2.56
C GLN A 126 13.15 5.82 -1.71
N ILE A 127 13.50 5.55 -0.46
CA ILE A 127 14.26 6.48 0.39
C ILE A 127 15.61 6.79 -0.27
N VAL A 128 16.35 5.76 -0.67
CA VAL A 128 17.68 5.91 -1.30
C VAL A 128 17.58 6.68 -2.62
N ALA A 129 16.52 6.47 -3.40
CA ALA A 129 16.28 7.20 -4.64
C ALA A 129 15.92 8.67 -4.38
N VAL A 130 15.06 8.96 -3.41
CA VAL A 130 14.66 10.34 -3.06
C VAL A 130 15.81 11.14 -2.47
N VAL A 131 16.70 10.49 -1.71
CA VAL A 131 17.95 11.10 -1.18
C VAL A 131 18.99 11.36 -2.29
N GLY A 132 18.76 10.83 -3.51
CA GLY A 132 19.63 11.08 -4.67
C GLY A 132 20.79 10.11 -4.82
N SER A 133 20.86 9.04 -4.00
CA SER A 133 21.92 8.03 -4.06
C SER A 133 21.69 6.99 -5.17
N LEU A 134 20.45 6.87 -5.68
CA LEU A 134 20.08 6.00 -6.79
C LEU A 134 19.41 6.81 -7.90
N SER A 135 19.90 6.71 -9.12
CA SER A 135 19.30 7.38 -10.28
C SER A 135 19.30 6.50 -11.52
N GLY A 136 18.40 6.79 -12.45
CA GLY A 136 18.35 6.19 -13.77
C GLY A 136 18.25 4.67 -13.79
N GLY A 137 19.21 3.99 -14.43
CA GLY A 137 19.24 2.54 -14.58
C GLY A 137 19.31 1.81 -13.25
N ALA A 138 20.22 2.23 -12.35
CA ALA A 138 20.41 1.62 -11.05
C ALA A 138 19.12 1.60 -10.22
N TYR A 139 18.35 2.70 -10.22
CA TYR A 139 17.05 2.73 -9.55
C TYR A 139 16.09 1.66 -10.12
N ARG A 140 16.01 1.54 -11.44
CA ARG A 140 15.12 0.55 -12.08
C ARG A 140 15.49 -0.88 -11.70
N ASP A 141 16.77 -1.20 -11.72
CA ASP A 141 17.28 -2.52 -11.41
C ASP A 141 17.00 -2.89 -9.94
N TRP A 142 17.24 -1.95 -9.02
CA TRP A 142 16.97 -2.16 -7.60
C TRP A 142 15.47 -2.23 -7.28
N ALA A 143 14.64 -1.42 -7.94
CA ALA A 143 13.19 -1.42 -7.74
C ALA A 143 12.51 -2.68 -8.32
N ALA A 144 13.07 -3.31 -9.34
CA ALA A 144 12.49 -4.48 -9.97
C ALA A 144 12.34 -5.66 -8.99
N TRP A 145 13.27 -5.86 -8.07
CA TRP A 145 13.21 -6.96 -7.10
C TRP A 145 12.02 -6.86 -6.12
N PRO A 146 11.85 -5.77 -5.36
CA PRO A 146 10.71 -5.64 -4.48
C PRO A 146 9.38 -5.60 -5.23
N LEU A 147 9.34 -5.04 -6.44
CA LEU A 147 8.13 -5.08 -7.28
C LEU A 147 7.78 -6.49 -7.73
N ALA A 148 8.76 -7.36 -8.02
CA ALA A 148 8.53 -8.77 -8.30
C ALA A 148 7.97 -9.50 -7.09
N LEU A 149 8.53 -9.29 -5.89
CA LEU A 149 8.01 -9.87 -4.65
C LEU A 149 6.57 -9.44 -4.39
N LEU A 150 6.27 -8.16 -4.57
CA LEU A 150 4.91 -7.63 -4.47
C LEU A 150 3.98 -8.24 -5.52
N GLY A 151 4.45 -8.37 -6.77
CA GLY A 151 3.69 -9.01 -7.84
C GLY A 151 3.29 -10.43 -7.48
N VAL A 152 4.24 -11.24 -7.03
CA VAL A 152 3.98 -12.61 -6.56
C VAL A 152 3.03 -12.61 -5.36
N TRP A 153 3.24 -11.73 -4.38
CA TRP A 153 2.36 -11.61 -3.22
C TRP A 153 0.92 -11.29 -3.63
N PHE A 154 0.70 -10.32 -4.53
CA PHE A 154 -0.62 -9.99 -5.04
C PHE A 154 -1.29 -11.16 -5.74
N LEU A 155 -0.53 -11.89 -6.60
CA LEU A 155 -1.05 -13.07 -7.31
C LEU A 155 -1.49 -14.16 -6.33
N VAL A 156 -0.66 -14.46 -5.31
CA VAL A 156 -0.98 -15.49 -4.32
C VAL A 156 -2.13 -15.03 -3.40
N ALA A 157 -2.08 -13.82 -2.87
CA ALA A 157 -3.10 -13.32 -1.95
C ALA A 157 -4.47 -13.22 -2.62
N SER A 158 -4.54 -12.70 -3.84
CA SER A 158 -5.79 -12.60 -4.61
C SER A 158 -6.26 -13.94 -5.14
N GLY A 159 -5.34 -14.82 -5.56
CA GLY A 159 -5.68 -16.20 -5.97
C GLY A 159 -6.27 -17.02 -4.83
N LEU A 160 -5.72 -16.91 -3.63
CA LEU A 160 -6.29 -17.55 -2.42
C LEU A 160 -7.61 -16.92 -2.00
N GLY A 161 -7.75 -15.58 -2.16
CA GLY A 161 -9.00 -14.84 -1.91
C GLY A 161 -10.12 -15.31 -2.80
N PHE A 162 -9.85 -15.50 -4.09
CA PHE A 162 -10.81 -15.96 -5.09
C PHE A 162 -11.46 -17.32 -4.73
N GLY A 163 -10.68 -18.21 -4.13
CA GLY A 163 -11.18 -19.52 -3.67
C GLY A 163 -11.86 -19.50 -2.30
N ALA A 164 -11.76 -18.40 -1.53
CA ALA A 164 -12.22 -18.30 -0.15
C ALA A 164 -13.51 -17.47 0.02
N GLU A 165 -14.06 -16.90 -1.07
CA GLU A 165 -15.23 -16.00 -1.07
C GLU A 165 -15.12 -14.82 -0.08
N ARG A 166 -13.90 -14.42 0.22
CA ARG A 166 -13.57 -13.43 1.25
C ARG A 166 -13.85 -12.01 0.81
N PHE A 167 -13.52 -11.73 -0.43
CA PHE A 167 -13.78 -10.47 -1.10
C PHE A 167 -14.69 -10.69 -2.30
N PRO A 168 -15.38 -9.67 -2.79
CA PRO A 168 -16.05 -9.74 -4.08
C PRO A 168 -15.06 -10.18 -5.16
N ARG A 169 -15.42 -11.14 -5.99
CA ARG A 169 -14.55 -11.74 -7.03
C ARG A 169 -13.84 -10.71 -7.93
N TRP A 170 -14.50 -9.57 -8.17
CA TRP A 170 -13.91 -8.50 -8.98
C TRP A 170 -12.72 -7.82 -8.29
N VAL A 171 -12.71 -7.73 -6.94
CA VAL A 171 -11.56 -7.21 -6.18
C VAL A 171 -10.38 -8.14 -6.29
N ASP A 172 -10.60 -9.45 -6.13
CA ASP A 172 -9.55 -10.45 -6.30
C ASP A 172 -9.01 -10.46 -7.74
N LEU A 173 -9.88 -10.33 -8.75
CA LEU A 173 -9.46 -10.22 -10.15
C LEU A 173 -8.57 -8.99 -10.38
N LEU A 174 -8.94 -7.84 -9.84
CA LEU A 174 -8.11 -6.63 -9.91
C LEU A 174 -6.77 -6.81 -9.21
N GLY A 175 -6.74 -7.51 -8.08
CA GLY A 175 -5.49 -7.87 -7.40
C GLY A 175 -4.60 -8.79 -8.23
N LEU A 176 -5.18 -9.77 -8.92
CA LEU A 176 -4.44 -10.61 -9.88
C LEU A 176 -3.85 -9.77 -11.03
N LEU A 177 -4.62 -8.84 -11.58
CA LEU A 177 -4.15 -7.94 -12.65
C LEU A 177 -3.05 -7.00 -12.15
N ALA A 178 -3.18 -6.45 -10.93
CA ALA A 178 -2.14 -5.64 -10.31
C ALA A 178 -0.86 -6.45 -10.09
N GLY A 179 -0.98 -7.66 -9.57
CA GLY A 179 0.15 -8.58 -9.39
C GLY A 179 0.84 -8.94 -10.69
N ALA A 180 0.08 -9.29 -11.72
CA ALA A 180 0.61 -9.57 -13.05
C ALA A 180 1.32 -8.35 -13.65
N GLY A 181 0.76 -7.16 -13.49
CA GLY A 181 1.35 -5.90 -13.92
C GLY A 181 2.69 -5.61 -13.23
N LEU A 182 2.76 -5.73 -11.89
CA LEU A 182 3.99 -5.53 -11.13
C LEU A 182 5.08 -6.54 -11.50
N LEU A 183 4.71 -7.81 -11.63
CA LEU A 183 5.63 -8.86 -12.06
C LEU A 183 6.09 -8.63 -13.50
N GLY A 184 5.17 -8.27 -14.40
CA GLY A 184 5.47 -7.92 -15.79
C GLY A 184 6.42 -6.73 -15.88
N LEU A 185 6.25 -5.72 -15.04
CA LEU A 185 7.16 -4.56 -14.95
C LEU A 185 8.57 -5.00 -14.56
N SER A 186 8.70 -5.86 -13.55
CA SER A 186 9.99 -6.38 -13.10
C SER A 186 10.67 -7.21 -14.19
N VAL A 187 9.94 -8.12 -14.81
CA VAL A 187 10.44 -8.96 -15.90
C VAL A 187 10.87 -8.12 -17.10
N SER A 188 10.05 -7.13 -17.49
CA SER A 188 10.39 -6.20 -18.59
C SER A 188 11.69 -5.44 -18.31
N THR A 189 11.91 -5.06 -17.05
CA THR A 189 13.15 -4.39 -16.62
C THR A 189 14.34 -5.34 -16.74
N TRP A 190 14.25 -6.56 -16.25
CA TRP A 190 15.33 -7.55 -16.29
C TRP A 190 15.68 -8.00 -17.71
N LEU A 191 14.69 -8.04 -18.60
CA LEU A 191 14.90 -8.35 -20.01
C LEU A 191 15.44 -7.16 -20.83
N GLY A 192 15.62 -6.00 -20.23
CA GLY A 192 16.09 -4.80 -20.92
C GLY A 192 15.09 -4.28 -21.97
N ALA A 193 13.79 -4.43 -21.71
CA ALA A 193 12.75 -3.95 -22.62
C ALA A 193 12.86 -2.43 -22.86
N SER A 194 12.32 -1.97 -23.98
CA SER A 194 12.32 -0.54 -24.31
C SER A 194 11.60 0.31 -23.25
N SER A 195 11.98 1.57 -23.13
CA SER A 195 11.36 2.51 -22.18
C SER A 195 9.85 2.62 -22.35
N ASP A 196 9.34 2.46 -23.56
CA ASP A 196 7.91 2.55 -23.86
C ASP A 196 7.14 1.33 -23.36
N VAL A 197 7.73 0.13 -23.50
CA VAL A 197 7.16 -1.11 -22.95
C VAL A 197 7.13 -1.02 -21.42
N ILE A 198 8.24 -0.63 -20.79
CA ILE A 198 8.32 -0.47 -19.34
C ILE A 198 7.28 0.54 -18.85
N ARG A 199 7.12 1.66 -19.55
CA ARG A 199 6.11 2.69 -19.23
C ARG A 199 4.69 2.17 -19.38
N ALA A 200 4.38 1.46 -20.47
CA ALA A 200 3.05 0.91 -20.71
C ALA A 200 2.66 -0.13 -19.65
N VAL A 201 3.58 -1.06 -19.33
CA VAL A 201 3.36 -2.07 -18.28
C VAL A 201 3.25 -1.41 -16.90
N GLY A 202 4.06 -0.39 -16.62
CA GLY A 202 3.99 0.37 -15.37
C GLY A 202 2.66 1.10 -15.20
N LEU A 203 2.15 1.75 -16.25
CA LEU A 203 0.83 2.38 -16.23
C LEU A 203 -0.30 1.35 -16.05
N PHE A 204 -0.23 0.22 -16.72
CA PHE A 204 -1.19 -0.86 -16.52
C PHE A 204 -1.18 -1.35 -15.06
N ALA A 205 -0.01 -1.61 -14.48
CA ALA A 205 0.13 -2.01 -13.09
C ALA A 205 -0.44 -0.95 -12.13
N ALA A 206 -0.16 0.33 -12.37
CA ALA A 206 -0.65 1.43 -11.56
C ALA A 206 -2.18 1.55 -11.61
N VAL A 207 -2.79 1.47 -12.79
CA VAL A 207 -4.25 1.50 -12.96
C VAL A 207 -4.91 0.31 -12.28
N ALA A 208 -4.41 -0.91 -12.52
CA ALA A 208 -4.94 -2.12 -11.90
C ALA A 208 -4.85 -2.05 -10.36
N TYR A 209 -3.71 -1.59 -9.82
CA TYR A 209 -3.54 -1.37 -8.41
C TYR A 209 -4.51 -0.33 -7.84
N CYS A 210 -4.67 0.82 -8.49
CA CYS A 210 -5.57 1.88 -8.03
C CYS A 210 -7.01 1.37 -7.95
N LEU A 211 -7.48 0.67 -8.98
CA LEU A 211 -8.82 0.08 -9.00
C LEU A 211 -8.98 -0.97 -7.89
N TRP A 212 -7.99 -1.84 -7.70
CA TRP A 212 -7.96 -2.81 -6.62
C TRP A 212 -8.01 -2.14 -5.24
N ALA A 213 -7.18 -1.12 -5.02
CA ALA A 213 -7.11 -0.41 -3.75
C ALA A 213 -8.42 0.32 -3.42
N VAL A 214 -9.06 0.94 -4.41
CA VAL A 214 -10.38 1.55 -4.25
C VAL A 214 -11.42 0.47 -3.89
N GLY A 215 -11.42 -0.66 -4.59
CA GLY A 215 -12.31 -1.78 -4.31
C GLY A 215 -12.11 -2.37 -2.92
N LEU A 216 -10.86 -2.61 -2.53
CA LEU A 216 -10.53 -3.13 -1.20
C LEU A 216 -10.90 -2.14 -0.09
N GLY A 217 -10.63 -0.86 -0.29
CA GLY A 217 -11.00 0.19 0.65
C GLY A 217 -12.51 0.24 0.86
N TRP A 218 -13.30 0.10 -0.21
CA TRP A 218 -14.75 0.05 -0.12
C TRP A 218 -15.25 -1.17 0.67
N VAL A 219 -14.67 -2.34 0.44
CA VAL A 219 -15.00 -3.56 1.20
C VAL A 219 -14.68 -3.41 2.69
N TYR A 220 -13.50 -2.87 3.03
CA TYR A 220 -13.12 -2.63 4.42
C TYR A 220 -14.02 -1.58 5.11
N TRP A 221 -14.48 -0.58 4.36
CA TRP A 221 -15.43 0.40 4.89
C TRP A 221 -16.77 -0.23 5.24
N GLY A 222 -17.32 -1.06 4.37
CA GLY A 222 -18.60 -1.75 4.57
C GLY A 222 -18.55 -2.84 5.64
N ALA A 223 -17.43 -3.54 5.80
CA ALA A 223 -17.29 -4.63 6.75
C ALA A 223 -17.46 -4.20 8.22
N GLN A 224 -17.19 -2.94 8.55
CA GLN A 224 -17.37 -2.43 9.91
C GLN A 224 -18.83 -2.18 10.29
N ASP A 225 -19.65 -1.77 9.36
CA ASP A 225 -21.06 -1.54 9.65
C ASP A 225 -21.77 -2.84 10.03
N VAL A 226 -21.32 -3.95 9.46
CA VAL A 226 -21.80 -5.30 9.80
C VAL A 226 -21.37 -5.69 11.22
N THR A 227 -20.12 -5.49 11.59
CA THR A 227 -19.62 -5.84 12.95
C THR A 227 -20.26 -4.98 14.04
N HIS A 228 -20.55 -3.71 13.79
CA HIS A 228 -21.27 -2.85 14.73
C HIS A 228 -22.73 -3.30 14.93
N ARG A 229 -23.41 -3.70 13.85
CA ARG A 229 -24.79 -4.24 13.93
C ARG A 229 -24.84 -5.54 14.74
N PHE A 230 -23.90 -6.46 14.52
CA PHE A 230 -23.85 -7.71 15.28
C PHE A 230 -23.54 -7.49 16.77
N ARG A 231 -22.65 -6.55 17.11
CA ARG A 231 -22.39 -6.19 18.52
C ARG A 231 -23.62 -5.57 19.17
N GLY A 232 -24.33 -4.69 18.50
CA GLY A 232 -25.57 -4.10 19.01
C GLY A 232 -26.63 -5.14 19.29
N LEU A 233 -26.81 -6.13 18.39
CA LEU A 233 -27.75 -7.23 18.57
C LEU A 233 -27.34 -8.18 19.71
N ALA A 234 -26.06 -8.46 19.89
CA ALA A 234 -25.56 -9.30 20.98
C ALA A 234 -25.76 -8.62 22.37
N ILE A 235 -25.49 -7.32 22.45
CA ILE A 235 -25.72 -6.54 23.68
C ILE A 235 -27.21 -6.45 23.99
N GLY A 236 -28.06 -6.22 22.99
CA GLY A 236 -29.52 -6.19 23.16
C GLY A 236 -30.06 -7.50 23.73
N ARG A 237 -29.65 -8.65 23.16
CA ARG A 237 -30.06 -9.98 23.66
C ARG A 237 -29.57 -10.30 25.08
N ALA A 238 -28.34 -9.88 25.42
CA ALA A 238 -27.80 -10.05 26.76
C ALA A 238 -28.58 -9.22 27.80
N ALA A 239 -29.02 -8.01 27.43
CA ALA A 239 -29.82 -7.14 28.30
C ALA A 239 -31.27 -7.69 28.50
N GLU A 240 -31.85 -8.33 27.48
CA GLU A 240 -33.16 -8.98 27.59
C GLU A 240 -33.10 -10.24 28.49
N SER A 241 -32.06 -11.08 28.33
CA SER A 241 -31.88 -12.29 29.15
C SER A 241 -31.57 -11.98 30.62
N SER A 242 -31.09 -10.80 30.96
CA SER A 242 -30.85 -10.39 32.36
C SER A 242 -32.07 -9.80 33.05
N ARG A 243 -33.19 -9.60 32.32
CA ARG A 243 -34.47 -9.09 32.84
C ARG A 243 -35.55 -10.18 33.00
N ALA A 244 -35.30 -11.37 32.48
CA ALA A 244 -36.15 -12.55 32.63
C ALA A 244 -35.64 -13.45 33.75
#